data_0446cad7e7b1b5f8d9536ddd688f1462
#
_entry.id   0446cad7e7b1b5f8d9536ddd688f1462
#
_cell.length_a   1.000
_cell.length_b   1.000
_cell.length_c   1.000
_cell.angle_alpha   90.00
_cell.angle_beta   90.00
_cell.angle_gamma   90.00
#
_symmetry.space_group_name_H-M   'P 1'
#
loop_
_entity.id
_entity.type
_entity.pdbx_description
1 polymer ?
#
loop_
_entity_poly.entity_id
_entity_poly.type
_entity_poly.pdbx_seq_one_letter_code
_entity_poly.pdbx_strand_id
1 'polypeptide(L)'
;LIEVKHLTFKRGERTIYDNLNLRVEKGKITAIMGPSGIGKTTLLKLIGGQLQPEKGEIWFDGKDICQLSNAELYQVRQKMGMLFQSGALFTDISTFDNVAFPIREHTRLPESLIRKIVLMKLESVGLRGAAELMPSELSGGMARRAALARAIALDPELIMFDEPFAGQDPISMGVILSLIKRLNEALNLTSIVVSHDVQEVLSIADYAYIIADKRVIAEGTSTQLLQSQDPQVRQFLDGEADGPVRFHFPAEDYVEALFK
;
A
#
# COMPACT_ATOMS: atom_id res chain seq x y z
N LEU A 1 -11.20 3.40 10.41
CA LEU A 1 -9.97 4.13 10.73
C LEU A 1 -9.66 5.22 9.68
N ILE A 2 -9.82 4.91 8.38
CA ILE A 2 -9.68 5.87 7.29
C ILE A 2 -11.03 6.08 6.62
N GLU A 3 -11.38 7.34 6.34
CA GLU A 3 -12.48 7.69 5.47
C GLU A 3 -12.00 8.72 4.44
N VAL A 4 -12.20 8.42 3.17
CA VAL A 4 -11.93 9.33 2.04
C VAL A 4 -13.28 9.75 1.48
N LYS A 5 -13.53 11.07 1.44
CA LYS A 5 -14.83 11.65 1.04
C LYS A 5 -14.66 12.64 -0.09
N HIS A 6 -15.36 12.38 -1.19
CA HIS A 6 -15.43 13.28 -2.35
C HIS A 6 -14.07 13.72 -2.89
N LEU A 7 -13.06 12.82 -2.81
CA LEU A 7 -11.68 13.13 -3.12
C LEU A 7 -11.52 13.40 -4.62
N THR A 8 -11.05 14.60 -4.95
CA THR A 8 -10.60 14.97 -6.29
C THR A 8 -9.14 15.38 -6.23
N PHE A 9 -8.33 14.75 -7.09
CA PHE A 9 -6.89 15.01 -7.17
C PHE A 9 -6.42 15.09 -8.61
N LYS A 10 -5.62 16.13 -8.90
CA LYS A 10 -4.97 16.32 -10.20
C LYS A 10 -3.45 16.33 -10.05
N ARG A 11 -2.78 15.88 -11.08
CA ARG A 11 -1.33 16.02 -11.24
C ARG A 11 -1.06 16.83 -12.51
N GLY A 12 -0.80 18.12 -12.33
CA GLY A 12 -0.87 19.07 -13.42
C GLY A 12 -2.30 19.13 -13.98
N GLU A 13 -2.46 18.98 -15.27
CA GLU A 13 -3.78 18.99 -15.92
C GLU A 13 -4.50 17.64 -15.88
N ARG A 14 -3.77 16.56 -15.54
CA ARG A 14 -4.34 15.22 -15.51
C ARG A 14 -5.10 14.96 -14.22
N THR A 15 -6.41 14.75 -14.32
CA THR A 15 -7.23 14.28 -13.21
C THR A 15 -6.92 12.81 -12.94
N ILE A 16 -6.47 12.50 -11.73
CA ILE A 16 -6.19 11.14 -11.25
C ILE A 16 -7.43 10.56 -10.57
N TYR A 17 -8.04 11.34 -9.69
CA TYR A 17 -9.28 10.97 -8.99
C TYR A 17 -10.33 12.04 -9.17
N ASP A 18 -11.58 11.61 -9.32
CA ASP A 18 -12.75 12.46 -9.43
C ASP A 18 -13.86 11.91 -8.53
N ASN A 19 -14.15 12.62 -7.44
CA ASN A 19 -15.16 12.24 -6.45
C ASN A 19 -14.97 10.82 -5.87
N LEU A 20 -13.70 10.43 -5.58
CA LEU A 20 -13.39 9.11 -4.99
C LEU A 20 -13.87 9.05 -3.55
N ASN A 21 -14.57 7.97 -3.20
CA ASN A 21 -15.00 7.68 -1.85
C ASN A 21 -14.56 6.27 -1.48
N LEU A 22 -13.99 6.10 -0.27
CA LEU A 22 -13.67 4.78 0.29
C LEU A 22 -13.57 4.85 1.81
N ARG A 23 -13.72 3.70 2.45
CA ARG A 23 -13.58 3.54 3.89
C ARG A 23 -12.71 2.34 4.21
N VAL A 24 -11.82 2.49 5.19
CA VAL A 24 -10.97 1.41 5.72
C VAL A 24 -11.36 1.16 7.18
N GLU A 25 -11.84 -0.03 7.45
CA GLU A 25 -12.25 -0.43 8.78
C GLU A 25 -11.05 -0.74 9.68
N LYS A 26 -11.16 -0.41 10.97
CA LYS A 26 -10.10 -0.66 11.94
C LYS A 26 -9.89 -2.18 12.13
N GLY A 27 -8.62 -2.60 12.17
CA GLY A 27 -8.23 -3.99 12.39
C GLY A 27 -8.43 -4.90 11.16
N LYS A 28 -8.80 -4.34 9.99
CA LYS A 28 -9.07 -5.08 8.77
C LYS A 28 -7.98 -4.88 7.71
N ILE A 29 -7.86 -5.85 6.82
CA ILE A 29 -7.04 -5.76 5.62
C ILE A 29 -7.95 -5.29 4.48
N THR A 30 -7.71 -4.07 3.98
CA THR A 30 -8.42 -3.51 2.84
C THR A 30 -7.52 -3.51 1.61
N ALA A 31 -7.94 -4.17 0.55
CA ALA A 31 -7.26 -4.15 -0.74
C ALA A 31 -7.73 -2.96 -1.59
N ILE A 32 -6.80 -2.33 -2.30
CA ILE A 32 -7.09 -1.32 -3.31
C ILE A 32 -6.43 -1.78 -4.62
N MET A 33 -7.26 -2.19 -5.55
CA MET A 33 -6.85 -2.77 -6.83
C MET A 33 -7.19 -1.86 -8.00
N GLY A 34 -6.58 -2.10 -9.12
CA GLY A 34 -6.83 -1.39 -10.37
C GLY A 34 -5.63 -1.44 -11.30
N PRO A 35 -5.79 -1.08 -12.58
CA PRO A 35 -4.73 -1.09 -13.58
C PRO A 35 -3.49 -0.31 -13.16
N SER A 36 -2.35 -0.68 -13.73
CA SER A 36 -1.11 0.08 -13.53
C SER A 36 -1.26 1.54 -13.98
N GLY A 37 -0.69 2.46 -13.22
CA GLY A 37 -0.77 3.90 -13.53
C GLY A 37 -2.09 4.60 -13.20
N ILE A 38 -3.07 3.90 -12.60
CA ILE A 38 -4.36 4.51 -12.20
C ILE A 38 -4.24 5.46 -10.99
N GLY A 39 -3.10 5.42 -10.28
CA GLY A 39 -2.85 6.34 -9.17
C GLY A 39 -2.77 5.67 -7.79
N LYS A 40 -2.77 4.34 -7.67
CA LYS A 40 -2.80 3.61 -6.38
C LYS A 40 -1.75 4.14 -5.37
N THR A 41 -0.50 4.25 -5.76
CA THR A 41 0.57 4.88 -4.93
C THR A 41 0.24 6.34 -4.57
N THR A 42 -0.41 7.07 -5.49
CA THR A 42 -0.84 8.46 -5.22
C THR A 42 -1.89 8.51 -4.11
N LEU A 43 -2.81 7.54 -4.07
CA LEU A 43 -3.81 7.45 -3.00
C LEU A 43 -3.14 7.20 -1.64
N LEU A 44 -2.15 6.31 -1.56
CA LEU A 44 -1.39 6.10 -0.32
C LEU A 44 -0.67 7.38 0.12
N LYS A 45 -0.11 8.16 -0.81
CA LYS A 45 0.53 9.46 -0.51
C LYS A 45 -0.48 10.50 -0.03
N LEU A 46 -1.69 10.50 -0.55
CA LEU A 46 -2.79 11.36 -0.09
C LEU A 46 -3.22 10.95 1.32
N ILE A 47 -3.44 9.65 1.58
CA ILE A 47 -3.78 9.13 2.91
C ILE A 47 -2.66 9.42 3.93
N GLY A 48 -1.39 9.34 3.53
CA GLY A 48 -0.24 9.71 4.37
C GLY A 48 -0.02 11.23 4.50
N GLY A 49 -0.88 12.06 3.89
CA GLY A 49 -0.78 13.52 3.91
C GLY A 49 0.45 14.07 3.19
N GLN A 50 1.17 13.26 2.37
CA GLN A 50 2.32 13.71 1.57
C GLN A 50 1.87 14.56 0.37
N LEU A 51 0.63 14.39 -0.05
CA LEU A 51 -0.02 15.16 -1.09
C LEU A 51 -1.32 15.75 -0.53
N GLN A 52 -1.70 16.91 -1.05
CA GLN A 52 -2.98 17.54 -0.72
C GLN A 52 -3.97 17.34 -1.87
N PRO A 53 -5.22 16.97 -1.60
CA PRO A 53 -6.26 16.89 -2.63
C PRO A 53 -6.66 18.30 -3.10
N GLU A 54 -7.21 18.38 -4.33
CA GLU A 54 -7.81 19.62 -4.82
C GLU A 54 -9.17 19.88 -4.13
N LYS A 55 -9.92 18.77 -3.89
CA LYS A 55 -11.21 18.79 -3.19
C LYS A 55 -11.38 17.49 -2.40
N GLY A 56 -12.24 17.55 -1.40
CA GLY A 56 -12.59 16.40 -0.58
C GLY A 56 -11.81 16.36 0.73
N GLU A 57 -12.04 15.32 1.50
CA GLU A 57 -11.56 15.16 2.85
C GLU A 57 -10.93 13.78 3.03
N ILE A 58 -9.91 13.69 3.86
CA ILE A 58 -9.29 12.42 4.25
C ILE A 58 -9.22 12.39 5.78
N TRP A 59 -9.98 11.51 6.36
CA TRP A 59 -10.07 11.35 7.81
C TRP A 59 -9.23 10.17 8.29
N PHE A 60 -8.44 10.39 9.32
CA PHE A 60 -7.73 9.35 10.07
C PHE A 60 -8.17 9.43 11.53
N ASP A 61 -8.77 8.36 12.03
CA ASP A 61 -9.24 8.24 13.41
C ASP A 61 -10.04 9.47 13.90
N GLY A 62 -10.97 9.95 13.06
CA GLY A 62 -11.83 11.10 13.33
C GLY A 62 -11.21 12.47 13.15
N LYS A 63 -9.98 12.58 12.61
CA LYS A 63 -9.32 13.84 12.28
C LYS A 63 -9.16 14.00 10.78
N ASP A 64 -9.61 15.13 10.23
CA ASP A 64 -9.36 15.46 8.83
C ASP A 64 -7.89 15.86 8.65
N ILE A 65 -7.10 14.98 8.02
CA ILE A 65 -5.66 15.20 7.83
C ILE A 65 -5.36 16.34 6.85
N CYS A 66 -6.31 16.72 6.02
CA CYS A 66 -6.15 17.84 5.08
C CYS A 66 -6.14 19.20 5.78
N GLN A 67 -6.68 19.29 7.00
CA GLN A 67 -6.76 20.51 7.79
C GLN A 67 -5.70 20.60 8.91
N LEU A 68 -4.89 19.56 9.10
CA LEU A 68 -3.90 19.52 10.17
C LEU A 68 -2.71 20.45 9.88
N SER A 69 -2.21 21.07 10.93
CA SER A 69 -0.89 21.73 10.89
C SER A 69 0.23 20.70 10.65
N ASN A 70 1.39 21.16 10.20
CA ASN A 70 2.55 20.28 10.00
C ASN A 70 2.93 19.48 11.26
N ALA A 71 2.81 20.09 12.45
CA ALA A 71 3.13 19.43 13.71
C ALA A 71 2.12 18.32 14.05
N GLU A 72 0.83 18.57 13.85
CA GLU A 72 -0.21 17.57 14.07
C GLU A 72 -0.13 16.43 13.04
N LEU A 73 0.13 16.77 11.77
CA LEU A 73 0.34 15.79 10.70
C LEU A 73 1.54 14.89 10.99
N TYR A 74 2.63 15.45 11.54
CA TYR A 74 3.79 14.68 11.97
C TYR A 74 3.41 13.64 13.05
N GLN A 75 2.61 14.01 14.04
CA GLN A 75 2.11 13.10 15.07
C GLN A 75 1.21 11.99 14.49
N VAL A 76 0.35 12.35 13.53
CA VAL A 76 -0.51 11.37 12.84
C VAL A 76 0.33 10.37 12.05
N ARG A 77 1.37 10.84 11.35
CA ARG A 77 2.28 9.98 10.57
C ARG A 77 3.05 8.97 11.41
N GLN A 78 3.34 9.26 12.68
CA GLN A 78 3.96 8.30 13.60
C GLN A 78 3.08 7.05 13.85
N LYS A 79 1.76 7.20 13.65
CA LYS A 79 0.78 6.10 13.75
C LYS A 79 0.58 5.35 12.43
N MET A 80 1.30 5.73 11.37
CA MET A 80 1.22 5.14 10.04
C MET A 80 2.56 4.53 9.64
N GLY A 81 2.56 3.25 9.31
CA GLY A 81 3.68 2.58 8.66
C GLY A 81 3.50 2.54 7.15
N MET A 82 4.59 2.53 6.39
CA MET A 82 4.53 2.37 4.94
C MET A 82 5.63 1.44 4.44
N LEU A 83 5.23 0.41 3.71
CA LEU A 83 6.12 -0.44 2.93
C LEU A 83 6.06 0.00 1.46
N PHE A 84 7.15 0.59 0.98
CA PHE A 84 7.30 1.02 -0.41
C PHE A 84 7.61 -0.17 -1.33
N GLN A 85 7.25 -0.06 -2.60
CA GLN A 85 7.52 -1.09 -3.62
C GLN A 85 9.00 -1.50 -3.71
N SER A 86 9.94 -0.56 -3.56
CA SER A 86 11.39 -0.85 -3.55
C SER A 86 11.92 -1.26 -2.17
N GLY A 87 11.07 -1.31 -1.13
CA GLY A 87 11.50 -1.42 0.27
C GLY A 87 12.12 -0.15 0.84
N ALA A 88 12.79 0.65 0.00
CA ALA A 88 13.42 1.94 0.34
C ALA A 88 14.30 1.90 1.61
N LEU A 89 15.09 0.84 1.78
CA LEU A 89 16.08 0.75 2.86
C LEU A 89 17.20 1.78 2.64
N PHE A 90 17.72 2.33 3.71
CA PHE A 90 18.97 3.09 3.68
C PHE A 90 20.10 2.13 3.36
N THR A 91 20.86 2.38 2.31
CA THR A 91 21.84 1.44 1.75
C THR A 91 23.17 1.43 2.47
N ASP A 92 23.44 2.45 3.27
CA ASP A 92 24.69 2.74 3.96
C ASP A 92 24.68 2.39 5.47
N ILE A 93 23.59 1.81 5.95
CA ILE A 93 23.46 1.33 7.34
C ILE A 93 22.92 -0.11 7.37
N SER A 94 23.18 -0.80 8.47
CA SER A 94 22.80 -2.20 8.66
C SER A 94 21.28 -2.43 8.64
N THR A 95 20.87 -3.68 8.53
CA THR A 95 19.46 -4.09 8.67
C THR A 95 18.93 -3.69 10.05
N PHE A 96 19.74 -3.88 11.10
CA PHE A 96 19.40 -3.43 12.45
C PHE A 96 19.15 -1.93 12.51
N ASP A 97 20.07 -1.12 11.98
CA ASP A 97 19.97 0.33 12.04
C ASP A 97 18.81 0.88 11.17
N ASN A 98 18.49 0.22 10.06
CA ASN A 98 17.30 0.52 9.29
C ASN A 98 16.02 0.40 10.14
N VAL A 99 15.89 -0.66 10.94
CA VAL A 99 14.73 -0.88 11.82
C VAL A 99 14.79 0.01 13.06
N ALA A 100 15.99 0.31 13.58
CA ALA A 100 16.20 1.19 14.73
C ALA A 100 15.91 2.66 14.39
N PHE A 101 16.13 3.06 13.14
CA PHE A 101 16.06 4.47 12.70
C PHE A 101 14.77 5.17 13.13
N PRO A 102 13.55 4.68 12.82
CA PRO A 102 12.32 5.36 13.25
C PRO A 102 12.19 5.41 14.78
N ILE A 103 12.69 4.43 15.51
CA ILE A 103 12.60 4.41 16.97
C ILE A 103 13.52 5.48 17.56
N ARG A 104 14.75 5.63 17.07
CA ARG A 104 15.69 6.67 17.50
C ARG A 104 15.18 8.07 17.17
N GLU A 105 14.59 8.24 15.98
CA GLU A 105 14.07 9.54 15.52
C GLU A 105 12.85 10.02 16.31
N HIS A 106 11.95 9.10 16.67
CA HIS A 106 10.65 9.44 17.23
C HIS A 106 10.52 9.17 18.73
N THR A 107 11.53 8.58 19.38
CA THR A 107 11.48 8.26 20.81
C THR A 107 12.76 8.70 21.53
N ARG A 108 12.71 8.71 22.86
CA ARG A 108 13.88 8.96 23.72
C ARG A 108 14.28 7.70 24.50
N LEU A 109 14.06 6.54 23.90
CA LEU A 109 14.38 5.26 24.53
C LEU A 109 15.91 5.04 24.59
N PRO A 110 16.44 4.43 25.65
CA PRO A 110 17.84 4.06 25.71
C PRO A 110 18.16 2.96 24.68
N GLU A 111 19.39 2.96 24.13
CA GLU A 111 19.82 2.02 23.10
C GLU A 111 19.64 0.55 23.51
N SER A 112 19.80 0.23 24.81
CA SER A 112 19.56 -1.14 25.32
C SER A 112 18.13 -1.61 25.14
N LEU A 113 17.15 -0.70 25.17
CA LEU A 113 15.75 -1.00 24.93
C LEU A 113 15.45 -1.01 23.42
N ILE A 114 15.99 -0.04 22.67
CA ILE A 114 15.88 -0.02 21.20
C ILE A 114 16.38 -1.34 20.62
N ARG A 115 17.54 -1.84 21.08
CA ARG A 115 18.08 -3.13 20.64
C ARG A 115 17.07 -4.28 20.84
N LYS A 116 16.42 -4.35 21.98
CA LYS A 116 15.41 -5.39 22.27
C LYS A 116 14.21 -5.30 21.31
N ILE A 117 13.71 -4.09 21.12
CA ILE A 117 12.59 -3.84 20.22
C ILE A 117 12.95 -4.23 18.79
N VAL A 118 14.10 -3.78 18.28
CA VAL A 118 14.56 -4.08 16.93
C VAL A 118 14.69 -5.57 16.69
N LEU A 119 15.35 -6.29 17.62
CA LEU A 119 15.51 -7.75 17.51
C LEU A 119 14.15 -8.47 17.52
N MET A 120 13.18 -8.00 18.30
CA MET A 120 11.81 -8.52 18.32
C MET A 120 11.11 -8.27 16.97
N LYS A 121 11.24 -7.06 16.38
CA LYS A 121 10.67 -6.75 15.06
C LYS A 121 11.34 -7.58 13.95
N LEU A 122 12.65 -7.73 13.98
CA LEU A 122 13.37 -8.60 13.04
C LEU A 122 12.97 -10.07 13.19
N GLU A 123 12.76 -10.55 14.41
CA GLU A 123 12.25 -11.91 14.66
C GLU A 123 10.87 -12.12 14.05
N SER A 124 9.97 -11.14 14.18
CA SER A 124 8.59 -11.23 13.65
C SER A 124 8.54 -11.40 12.12
N VAL A 125 9.61 -10.97 11.41
CA VAL A 125 9.76 -11.13 9.96
C VAL A 125 10.79 -12.21 9.58
N GLY A 126 11.33 -12.94 10.56
CA GLY A 126 12.29 -14.03 10.35
C GLY A 126 13.69 -13.55 9.92
N LEU A 127 14.13 -12.38 10.38
CA LEU A 127 15.42 -11.78 10.01
C LEU A 127 16.32 -11.43 11.20
N ARG A 128 16.06 -11.96 12.41
CA ARG A 128 16.91 -11.68 13.57
C ARG A 128 18.39 -12.03 13.32
N GLY A 129 18.65 -13.14 12.64
CA GLY A 129 20.03 -13.57 12.30
C GLY A 129 20.71 -12.73 11.23
N ALA A 130 19.96 -11.84 10.53
CA ALA A 130 20.46 -10.93 9.51
C ALA A 130 20.60 -9.47 10.00
N ALA A 131 20.55 -9.25 11.32
CA ALA A 131 20.54 -7.90 11.90
C ALA A 131 21.75 -7.05 11.48
N GLU A 132 22.93 -7.66 11.44
CA GLU A 132 24.20 -6.96 11.13
C GLU A 132 24.49 -6.86 9.62
N LEU A 133 23.69 -7.54 8.76
CA LEU A 133 23.91 -7.51 7.33
C LEU A 133 23.52 -6.13 6.75
N MET A 134 24.28 -5.70 5.74
CA MET A 134 23.97 -4.54 4.95
C MET A 134 22.85 -4.85 3.92
N PRO A 135 22.07 -3.89 3.48
CA PRO A 135 21.04 -4.13 2.46
C PRO A 135 21.54 -4.76 1.17
N SER A 136 22.80 -4.50 0.77
CA SER A 136 23.46 -5.11 -0.38
C SER A 136 23.73 -6.62 -0.23
N GLU A 137 23.71 -7.13 1.00
CA GLU A 137 23.94 -8.54 1.34
C GLU A 137 22.61 -9.32 1.45
N LEU A 138 21.48 -8.62 1.40
CA LEU A 138 20.15 -9.21 1.50
C LEU A 138 19.63 -9.65 0.13
N SER A 139 18.92 -10.78 0.06
CA SER A 139 18.09 -11.09 -1.10
C SER A 139 16.92 -10.09 -1.20
N GLY A 140 16.30 -9.97 -2.38
CA GLY A 140 15.16 -9.07 -2.57
C GLY A 140 14.01 -9.32 -1.59
N GLY A 141 13.70 -10.60 -1.32
CA GLY A 141 12.70 -10.99 -0.32
C GLY A 141 13.12 -10.66 1.11
N MET A 142 14.42 -10.81 1.46
CA MET A 142 14.94 -10.38 2.75
C MET A 142 14.88 -8.87 2.92
N ALA A 143 15.31 -8.10 1.91
CA ALA A 143 15.25 -6.65 1.95
C ALA A 143 13.82 -6.13 2.15
N ARG A 144 12.83 -6.76 1.49
CA ARG A 144 11.41 -6.41 1.67
C ARG A 144 10.91 -6.72 3.07
N ARG A 145 11.31 -7.85 3.66
CA ARG A 145 10.98 -8.20 5.06
C ARG A 145 11.65 -7.26 6.06
N ALA A 146 12.89 -6.84 5.81
CA ALA A 146 13.57 -5.82 6.63
C ALA A 146 12.84 -4.47 6.57
N ALA A 147 12.40 -4.05 5.38
CA ALA A 147 11.59 -2.84 5.21
C ALA A 147 10.22 -2.94 5.93
N LEU A 148 9.63 -4.14 5.95
CA LEU A 148 8.41 -4.40 6.73
C LEU A 148 8.67 -4.27 8.24
N ALA A 149 9.78 -4.85 8.76
CA ALA A 149 10.16 -4.70 10.16
C ALA A 149 10.35 -3.22 10.54
N ARG A 150 10.96 -2.42 9.66
CA ARG A 150 11.07 -0.97 9.84
C ARG A 150 9.71 -0.27 9.84
N ALA A 151 8.81 -0.64 8.93
CA ALA A 151 7.48 -0.04 8.84
C ALA A 151 6.62 -0.26 10.10
N ILE A 152 6.84 -1.38 10.81
CA ILE A 152 6.13 -1.70 12.05
C ILE A 152 6.94 -1.36 13.32
N ALA A 153 8.07 -0.67 13.21
CA ALA A 153 8.98 -0.42 14.33
C ALA A 153 8.36 0.43 15.45
N LEU A 154 7.46 1.34 15.11
CA LEU A 154 6.75 2.24 16.04
C LEU A 154 5.37 1.71 16.48
N ASP A 155 5.02 0.46 16.22
CA ASP A 155 3.69 -0.10 16.47
C ASP A 155 2.56 0.77 15.90
N PRO A 156 2.53 1.02 14.56
CA PRO A 156 1.55 1.89 13.95
C PRO A 156 0.12 1.33 14.07
N GLU A 157 -0.88 2.21 14.02
CA GLU A 157 -2.30 1.82 13.94
C GLU A 157 -2.72 1.45 12.51
N LEU A 158 -2.04 2.04 11.52
CA LEU A 158 -2.25 1.80 10.08
C LEU A 158 -0.92 1.39 9.43
N ILE A 159 -0.94 0.36 8.60
CA ILE A 159 0.16 0.06 7.69
C ILE A 159 -0.33 0.08 6.25
N MET A 160 0.43 0.75 5.39
CA MET A 160 0.15 0.86 3.95
C MET A 160 1.22 0.09 3.17
N PHE A 161 0.79 -0.81 2.31
CA PHE A 161 1.63 -1.62 1.45
C PHE A 161 1.47 -1.18 0.00
N ASP A 162 2.53 -0.67 -0.59
CA ASP A 162 2.55 -0.26 -2.00
C ASP A 162 3.20 -1.35 -2.85
N GLU A 163 2.38 -2.11 -3.57
CA GLU A 163 2.78 -3.22 -4.45
C GLU A 163 3.74 -4.21 -3.73
N PRO A 164 3.34 -4.80 -2.58
CA PRO A 164 4.25 -5.60 -1.76
C PRO A 164 4.71 -6.89 -2.43
N PHE A 165 4.03 -7.36 -3.47
CA PHE A 165 4.32 -8.61 -4.17
C PHE A 165 5.15 -8.41 -5.45
N ALA A 166 5.22 -7.19 -5.97
CA ALA A 166 5.85 -6.90 -7.25
C ALA A 166 7.31 -7.39 -7.32
N GLY A 167 7.63 -8.18 -8.37
CA GLY A 167 8.97 -8.69 -8.62
C GLY A 167 9.45 -9.76 -7.63
N GLN A 168 8.54 -10.37 -6.86
CA GLN A 168 8.87 -11.48 -5.96
C GLN A 168 8.67 -12.83 -6.66
N ASP A 169 9.50 -13.82 -6.32
CA ASP A 169 9.23 -15.21 -6.65
C ASP A 169 8.03 -15.74 -5.85
N PRO A 170 7.38 -16.84 -6.27
CA PRO A 170 6.18 -17.34 -5.62
C PRO A 170 6.36 -17.70 -4.12
N ILE A 171 7.54 -18.16 -3.72
CA ILE A 171 7.83 -18.50 -2.32
C ILE A 171 7.92 -17.21 -1.48
N SER A 172 8.69 -16.24 -1.95
CA SER A 172 8.83 -14.93 -1.29
C SER A 172 7.49 -14.20 -1.21
N MET A 173 6.67 -14.27 -2.25
CA MET A 173 5.32 -13.74 -2.26
C MET A 173 4.45 -14.39 -1.18
N GLY A 174 4.42 -15.73 -1.10
CA GLY A 174 3.69 -16.46 -0.07
C GLY A 174 4.13 -16.09 1.35
N VAL A 175 5.42 -15.87 1.56
CA VAL A 175 5.95 -15.38 2.85
C VAL A 175 5.42 -14.00 3.20
N ILE A 176 5.43 -13.04 2.26
CA ILE A 176 4.91 -11.68 2.50
C ILE A 176 3.40 -11.70 2.78
N LEU A 177 2.61 -12.48 2.02
CA LEU A 177 1.16 -12.67 2.27
C LEU A 177 0.90 -13.18 3.69
N SER A 178 1.61 -14.23 4.09
CA SER A 178 1.51 -14.79 5.44
C SER A 178 1.91 -13.78 6.53
N LEU A 179 2.97 -12.99 6.30
CA LEU A 179 3.40 -11.96 7.24
C LEU A 179 2.37 -10.84 7.39
N ILE A 180 1.80 -10.33 6.29
CA ILE A 180 0.75 -9.30 6.33
C ILE A 180 -0.42 -9.79 7.19
N LYS A 181 -0.92 -11.01 6.93
CA LYS A 181 -2.04 -11.59 7.68
C LYS A 181 -1.71 -11.79 9.16
N ARG A 182 -0.56 -12.42 9.46
CA ARG A 182 -0.14 -12.67 10.85
C ARG A 182 0.09 -11.39 11.65
N LEU A 183 0.71 -10.36 11.04
CA LEU A 183 0.93 -9.08 11.71
C LEU A 183 -0.37 -8.33 11.95
N ASN A 184 -1.30 -8.36 10.97
CA ASN A 184 -2.64 -7.79 11.14
C ASN A 184 -3.37 -8.44 12.32
N GLU A 185 -3.41 -9.79 12.39
CA GLU A 185 -4.07 -10.52 13.45
C GLU A 185 -3.37 -10.33 14.81
N ALA A 186 -2.04 -10.44 14.88
CA ALA A 186 -1.28 -10.40 16.13
C ALA A 186 -1.24 -9.01 16.77
N LEU A 187 -1.20 -7.95 15.97
CA LEU A 187 -1.05 -6.58 16.41
C LEU A 187 -2.35 -5.77 16.29
N ASN A 188 -3.45 -6.39 15.83
CA ASN A 188 -4.72 -5.73 15.51
C ASN A 188 -4.52 -4.49 14.62
N LEU A 189 -3.61 -4.63 13.63
CA LEU A 189 -3.28 -3.56 12.70
C LEU A 189 -4.41 -3.33 11.71
N THR A 190 -4.56 -2.08 11.28
CA THR A 190 -5.33 -1.79 10.08
C THR A 190 -4.37 -1.79 8.89
N SER A 191 -4.71 -2.50 7.81
CA SER A 191 -3.83 -2.66 6.66
C SER A 191 -4.51 -2.19 5.38
N ILE A 192 -3.80 -1.38 4.59
CA ILE A 192 -4.16 -1.06 3.20
C ILE A 192 -3.13 -1.73 2.29
N VAL A 193 -3.56 -2.59 1.41
CA VAL A 193 -2.70 -3.26 0.43
C VAL A 193 -3.08 -2.80 -0.97
N VAL A 194 -2.18 -2.06 -1.59
CA VAL A 194 -2.32 -1.67 -3.00
C VAL A 194 -1.59 -2.69 -3.85
N SER A 195 -2.28 -3.33 -4.78
CA SER A 195 -1.69 -4.29 -5.71
C SER A 195 -2.46 -4.40 -7.02
N HIS A 196 -1.78 -4.92 -8.04
CA HIS A 196 -2.37 -5.42 -9.27
C HIS A 196 -2.39 -6.96 -9.31
N ASP A 197 -1.79 -7.63 -8.33
CA ASP A 197 -1.80 -9.09 -8.15
C ASP A 197 -3.12 -9.50 -7.49
N VAL A 198 -4.15 -9.68 -8.31
CA VAL A 198 -5.56 -9.80 -7.89
C VAL A 198 -5.78 -11.00 -6.97
N GLN A 199 -5.33 -12.19 -7.40
CA GLN A 199 -5.58 -13.45 -6.68
C GLN A 199 -4.93 -13.43 -5.29
N GLU A 200 -3.69 -12.95 -5.23
CA GLU A 200 -2.88 -12.88 -4.03
C GLU A 200 -3.52 -11.94 -3.02
N VAL A 201 -3.83 -10.71 -3.44
CA VAL A 201 -4.36 -9.71 -2.51
C VAL A 201 -5.76 -10.07 -2.02
N LEU A 202 -6.62 -10.64 -2.88
CA LEU A 202 -7.95 -11.10 -2.49
C LEU A 202 -7.92 -12.28 -1.52
N SER A 203 -6.84 -13.07 -1.51
CA SER A 203 -6.69 -14.21 -0.58
C SER A 203 -6.53 -13.79 0.88
N ILE A 204 -6.11 -12.54 1.14
CA ILE A 204 -5.87 -12.01 2.48
C ILE A 204 -6.80 -10.84 2.85
N ALA A 205 -7.48 -10.22 1.88
CA ALA A 205 -8.30 -9.04 2.11
C ALA A 205 -9.65 -9.37 2.75
N ASP A 206 -10.03 -8.63 3.78
CA ASP A 206 -11.39 -8.64 4.34
C ASP A 206 -12.36 -7.89 3.43
N TYR A 207 -11.89 -6.79 2.81
CA TYR A 207 -12.66 -5.92 1.92
C TYR A 207 -11.76 -5.38 0.81
N ALA A 208 -12.31 -5.14 -0.36
CA ALA A 208 -11.54 -4.64 -1.49
C ALA A 208 -12.28 -3.60 -2.32
N TYR A 209 -11.52 -2.68 -2.90
CA TYR A 209 -11.96 -1.67 -3.84
C TYR A 209 -11.26 -1.89 -5.19
N ILE A 210 -12.00 -1.78 -6.28
CA ILE A 210 -11.45 -1.74 -7.63
C ILE A 210 -11.59 -0.32 -8.15
N ILE A 211 -10.46 0.31 -8.47
CA ILE A 211 -10.41 1.68 -8.99
C ILE A 211 -10.13 1.61 -10.49
N ALA A 212 -11.01 2.20 -11.27
CA ALA A 212 -10.83 2.49 -12.68
C ALA A 212 -11.56 3.80 -13.02
N ASP A 213 -11.29 4.38 -14.17
CA ASP A 213 -11.95 5.61 -14.64
C ASP A 213 -12.01 6.72 -13.57
N LYS A 214 -10.91 6.88 -12.80
CA LYS A 214 -10.72 7.90 -11.75
C LYS A 214 -11.62 7.73 -10.52
N ARG A 215 -12.35 6.63 -10.37
CA ARG A 215 -13.33 6.37 -9.31
C ARG A 215 -13.30 4.90 -8.86
N VAL A 216 -13.98 4.61 -7.77
CA VAL A 216 -14.30 3.23 -7.40
C VAL A 216 -15.37 2.71 -8.36
N ILE A 217 -15.09 1.61 -9.06
CA ILE A 217 -16.05 0.94 -9.96
C ILE A 217 -16.71 -0.26 -9.30
N ALA A 218 -16.04 -0.89 -8.32
CA ALA A 218 -16.61 -1.96 -7.53
C ALA A 218 -15.97 -2.00 -6.14
N GLU A 219 -16.72 -2.48 -5.17
CA GLU A 219 -16.27 -2.70 -3.80
C GLU A 219 -17.01 -3.87 -3.16
N GLY A 220 -16.40 -4.53 -2.19
CA GLY A 220 -17.00 -5.63 -1.47
C GLY A 220 -15.97 -6.60 -0.88
N THR A 221 -16.46 -7.69 -0.31
CA THR A 221 -15.61 -8.81 0.09
C THR A 221 -15.04 -9.52 -1.13
N SER A 222 -13.96 -10.29 -0.96
CA SER A 222 -13.38 -11.08 -2.05
C SER A 222 -14.42 -11.95 -2.76
N THR A 223 -15.32 -12.59 -2.01
CA THR A 223 -16.39 -13.43 -2.59
C THR A 223 -17.37 -12.60 -3.43
N GLN A 224 -17.78 -11.42 -2.96
CA GLN A 224 -18.70 -10.55 -3.70
C GLN A 224 -18.08 -10.06 -5.01
N LEU A 225 -16.81 -9.65 -4.98
CA LEU A 225 -16.10 -9.19 -6.17
C LEU A 225 -15.91 -10.31 -7.20
N LEU A 226 -15.53 -11.51 -6.75
CA LEU A 226 -15.37 -12.67 -7.63
C LEU A 226 -16.69 -13.14 -8.26
N GLN A 227 -17.84 -12.79 -7.69
CA GLN A 227 -19.17 -13.07 -8.25
C GLN A 227 -19.73 -11.92 -9.10
N SER A 228 -19.00 -10.82 -9.24
CA SER A 228 -19.45 -9.68 -10.04
C SER A 228 -19.72 -10.09 -11.49
N GLN A 229 -20.80 -9.56 -12.05
CA GLN A 229 -21.18 -9.72 -13.47
C GLN A 229 -20.86 -8.46 -14.28
N ASP A 230 -20.30 -7.41 -13.65
CA ASP A 230 -19.90 -6.19 -14.36
C ASP A 230 -18.76 -6.51 -15.32
N PRO A 231 -18.88 -6.22 -16.62
CA PRO A 231 -17.87 -6.59 -17.61
C PRO A 231 -16.50 -5.95 -17.36
N GLN A 232 -16.44 -4.73 -16.81
CA GLN A 232 -15.18 -4.04 -16.52
C GLN A 232 -14.49 -4.65 -15.31
N VAL A 233 -15.26 -5.02 -14.29
CA VAL A 233 -14.77 -5.73 -13.10
C VAL A 233 -14.27 -7.11 -13.50
N ARG A 234 -15.03 -7.85 -14.33
CA ARG A 234 -14.62 -9.19 -14.84
C ARG A 234 -13.33 -9.10 -15.63
N GLN A 235 -13.25 -8.18 -16.60
CA GLN A 235 -12.04 -8.00 -17.39
C GLN A 235 -10.80 -7.80 -16.51
N PHE A 236 -10.91 -6.98 -15.46
CA PHE A 236 -9.80 -6.73 -14.54
C PHE A 236 -9.45 -7.94 -13.68
N LEU A 237 -10.47 -8.63 -13.11
CA LEU A 237 -10.25 -9.78 -12.22
C LEU A 237 -9.72 -11.01 -12.97
N ASP A 238 -10.16 -11.22 -14.20
CA ASP A 238 -9.79 -12.39 -15.02
C ASP A 238 -8.54 -12.10 -15.89
N GLY A 239 -8.14 -10.84 -16.00
CA GLY A 239 -6.99 -10.43 -16.82
C GLY A 239 -7.27 -10.55 -18.33
N GLU A 240 -8.52 -10.37 -18.76
CA GLU A 240 -8.91 -10.48 -20.15
C GLU A 240 -8.36 -9.31 -20.98
N ALA A 241 -7.74 -9.63 -22.13
CA ALA A 241 -7.16 -8.63 -23.01
C ALA A 241 -8.23 -7.76 -23.71
N ASP A 242 -9.36 -8.39 -24.06
CA ASP A 242 -10.49 -7.72 -24.73
C ASP A 242 -11.64 -7.50 -23.74
N GLY A 243 -12.24 -6.30 -23.79
CA GLY A 243 -13.34 -5.93 -22.91
C GLY A 243 -13.63 -4.43 -22.94
N PRO A 244 -14.33 -3.89 -21.93
CA PRO A 244 -14.62 -2.45 -21.81
C PRO A 244 -13.37 -1.58 -21.87
N VAL A 245 -12.26 -2.03 -21.27
CA VAL A 245 -10.94 -1.39 -21.41
C VAL A 245 -10.28 -1.94 -22.67
N ARG A 246 -10.18 -1.08 -23.70
CA ARG A 246 -9.67 -1.47 -25.01
C ARG A 246 -8.16 -1.68 -24.98
N PHE A 247 -7.67 -2.73 -25.64
CA PHE A 247 -6.24 -2.96 -25.89
C PHE A 247 -5.63 -1.87 -26.77
N HIS A 248 -6.34 -1.48 -27.83
CA HIS A 248 -5.87 -0.48 -28.77
C HIS A 248 -6.05 0.94 -28.23
N PHE A 249 -4.99 1.73 -28.27
CA PHE A 249 -5.11 3.18 -28.06
C PHE A 249 -5.97 3.79 -29.16
N PRO A 250 -6.89 4.71 -28.86
CA PRO A 250 -7.77 5.33 -29.86
C PRO A 250 -6.95 5.95 -31.00
N ALA A 251 -7.23 5.53 -32.21
CA ALA A 251 -6.60 6.01 -33.45
C ALA A 251 -7.66 6.05 -34.56
N GLU A 252 -7.36 6.73 -35.66
CA GLU A 252 -8.11 6.64 -36.90
C GLU A 252 -8.12 5.17 -37.40
N ASP A 253 -9.09 4.82 -38.24
CA ASP A 253 -9.14 3.49 -38.84
C ASP A 253 -7.80 3.17 -39.52
N TYR A 254 -7.26 1.96 -39.23
CA TYR A 254 -5.94 1.56 -39.70
C TYR A 254 -5.82 1.56 -41.22
N VAL A 255 -6.87 1.10 -41.92
CA VAL A 255 -6.90 1.06 -43.39
C VAL A 255 -6.93 2.47 -43.96
N GLU A 256 -7.77 3.37 -43.40
CA GLU A 256 -7.81 4.76 -43.82
C GLU A 256 -6.47 5.49 -43.58
N ALA A 257 -5.81 5.22 -42.46
CA ALA A 257 -4.52 5.82 -42.12
C ALA A 257 -3.37 5.32 -43.04
N LEU A 258 -3.47 4.07 -43.53
CA LEU A 258 -2.46 3.50 -44.45
C LEU A 258 -2.53 4.07 -45.86
N PHE A 259 -3.69 4.52 -46.31
CA PHE A 259 -3.90 4.98 -47.69
C PHE A 259 -4.03 6.51 -47.82
N LYS A 260 -3.77 7.28 -46.73
CA LYS A 260 -3.55 8.72 -46.72
C LYS A 260 -2.10 9.03 -47.06
#